data_3f5291c1f9407ddf990ababa4854c31e
#
_entry.id   3f5291c1f9407ddf990ababa4854c31e
#
_cell.length_a   1.000
_cell.length_b   1.000
_cell.length_c   1.000
_cell.angle_alpha   90.00
_cell.angle_beta   90.00
_cell.angle_gamma   90.00
#
_symmetry.space_group_name_H-M   'P 1'
#
loop_
_entity.id
_entity.type
_entity.pdbx_description
1 polymer ?
#
loop_
_entity_poly.entity_id
_entity_poly.type
_entity_poly.pdbx_seq_one_letter_code
_entity_poly.pdbx_strand_id
1 'polypeptide(L)'
;MSKKAIMQESWTSGMNPLSFCAFDFDAIEKPTKALVHQAARFMYFNKGIGKIKIDGVEYDILPHTLCAITPWKVTDIIDVRDTLHLNLIVYDFQFFNTALKFTPGLEEESVTLINFLQAHPLIHLEGEQVQTIDEIMSAFQKELGVDSASLGQSNRPFNFLYTLVKIIEIMVEYRRCFQESKESFGKKSNSGMQNSILSYIYFHSAEHLTLEKVAEVFYISESSLSKKLTDLTGTTFTKLLNDIRIEKASDYLIYTGLTLEEIALLLGFSDASHLSKHFVEKLGLTPNKYRKTYGKSGVLFSPADKNIALEVTDYLYRHYDNEQLLASKIAEEYGTTVSELNRSLLYYTEMNFNTLLNYIRINKASEMLITSAYSILDISVSVGYSNIKTFNLNFYKFRGMTPSEYRDSITFQSIDRSEKKYKK
;
A
#
# COMPACT_ATOMS: atom_id res chain seq x y z
N MET A 1 -13.53 16.50 -22.14
CA MET A 1 -13.44 17.09 -20.78
C MET A 1 -13.17 15.95 -19.82
N SER A 2 -11.98 15.86 -19.25
CA SER A 2 -11.66 14.90 -18.19
C SER A 2 -12.57 15.23 -16.99
N LYS A 3 -13.47 14.31 -16.64
CA LYS A 3 -14.31 14.48 -15.44
C LYS A 3 -13.38 14.31 -14.24
N LYS A 4 -13.25 15.36 -13.44
CA LYS A 4 -12.47 15.34 -12.19
C LYS A 4 -12.94 14.18 -11.32
N ALA A 5 -12.03 13.31 -10.87
CA ALA A 5 -12.35 12.25 -9.93
C ALA A 5 -12.80 12.88 -8.60
N ILE A 6 -13.75 12.21 -7.93
CA ILE A 6 -14.18 12.61 -6.59
C ILE A 6 -13.23 11.94 -5.60
N MET A 7 -12.57 12.75 -4.77
CA MET A 7 -11.87 12.23 -3.60
C MET A 7 -12.93 11.76 -2.60
N GLN A 8 -12.97 10.47 -2.36
CA GLN A 8 -13.77 9.94 -1.28
C GLN A 8 -12.90 10.07 -0.02
N GLU A 9 -13.04 11.19 0.67
CA GLU A 9 -12.47 11.35 2.00
C GLU A 9 -12.90 10.18 2.86
N SER A 10 -12.02 9.75 3.76
CA SER A 10 -12.23 8.59 4.61
C SER A 10 -13.67 8.51 5.07
N TRP A 11 -14.30 7.37 4.84
CA TRP A 11 -15.59 6.96 5.44
C TRP A 11 -16.78 7.88 5.17
N THR A 12 -17.94 7.32 5.17
CA THR A 12 -19.20 8.06 5.24
C THR A 12 -19.13 9.13 6.35
N SER A 13 -19.65 10.28 6.06
CA SER A 13 -19.64 11.48 6.89
C SER A 13 -20.14 11.20 8.32
N GLY A 14 -19.26 10.85 9.24
CA GLY A 14 -19.61 10.66 10.64
C GLY A 14 -18.85 9.60 11.39
N MET A 15 -17.87 8.93 10.76
CA MET A 15 -17.12 7.93 11.49
C MET A 15 -16.37 8.50 12.67
N ASN A 16 -16.60 7.82 13.78
CA ASN A 16 -15.75 7.92 14.94
C ASN A 16 -14.31 7.55 14.52
N PRO A 17 -13.32 8.44 14.68
CA PRO A 17 -11.92 8.13 14.40
C PRO A 17 -11.39 6.89 15.14
N LEU A 18 -12.13 6.40 16.14
CA LEU A 18 -11.84 5.19 16.89
C LEU A 18 -12.38 3.92 16.24
N SER A 19 -13.19 4.01 15.19
CA SER A 19 -13.69 2.84 14.46
C SER A 19 -12.69 2.50 13.33
N PHE A 20 -12.14 1.30 13.37
CA PHE A 20 -11.19 0.83 12.36
C PHE A 20 -11.87 0.03 11.24
N CYS A 21 -13.18 -0.17 11.32
CA CYS A 21 -13.97 -0.90 10.32
C CYS A 21 -15.42 -0.45 10.36
N ALA A 22 -16.05 -0.38 9.18
CA ALA A 22 -17.50 -0.15 9.02
C ALA A 22 -18.08 -1.08 7.96
N PHE A 23 -19.38 -1.37 8.09
CA PHE A 23 -20.14 -2.15 7.13
C PHE A 23 -21.31 -1.33 6.61
N ASP A 24 -21.59 -1.43 5.31
CA ASP A 24 -22.72 -0.76 4.68
C ASP A 24 -23.28 -1.54 3.47
N PHE A 25 -24.41 -1.09 2.95
CA PHE A 25 -24.99 -1.53 1.70
C PHE A 25 -25.04 -0.38 0.72
N ASP A 26 -24.97 -0.71 -0.57
CA ASP A 26 -25.24 0.26 -1.62
C ASP A 26 -25.96 -0.40 -2.79
N ALA A 27 -26.71 0.41 -3.56
CA ALA A 27 -27.39 0.01 -4.77
C ALA A 27 -27.07 1.02 -5.88
N ILE A 28 -26.35 0.56 -6.91
CA ILE A 28 -25.89 1.41 -8.01
C ILE A 28 -26.74 1.13 -9.25
N GLU A 29 -27.56 2.09 -9.64
CA GLU A 29 -28.47 1.99 -10.80
C GLU A 29 -27.90 2.60 -12.07
N LYS A 30 -26.86 3.43 -11.97
CA LYS A 30 -26.28 4.19 -13.08
C LYS A 30 -24.76 4.27 -12.94
N PRO A 31 -24.02 4.42 -14.06
CA PRO A 31 -22.60 4.68 -14.01
C PRO A 31 -22.25 5.83 -13.07
N THR A 32 -21.17 5.65 -12.30
CA THR A 32 -20.69 6.62 -11.32
C THR A 32 -19.61 7.53 -11.92
N LYS A 33 -19.18 8.52 -11.15
CA LYS A 33 -17.94 9.24 -11.45
C LYS A 33 -16.78 8.47 -10.84
N ALA A 34 -15.58 8.67 -11.41
CA ALA A 34 -14.37 8.11 -10.84
C ALA A 34 -14.19 8.56 -9.38
N LEU A 35 -13.95 7.58 -8.50
CA LEU A 35 -13.75 7.76 -7.06
C LEU A 35 -12.31 7.37 -6.70
N VAL A 36 -11.60 8.23 -5.99
CA VAL A 36 -10.32 7.91 -5.36
C VAL A 36 -10.59 7.47 -3.93
N HIS A 37 -10.24 6.26 -3.59
CA HIS A 37 -10.51 5.67 -2.28
C HIS A 37 -9.31 5.85 -1.34
N GLN A 38 -9.42 6.68 -0.32
CA GLN A 38 -8.36 6.83 0.69
C GLN A 38 -8.32 5.62 1.63
N ALA A 39 -9.47 5.10 2.07
CA ALA A 39 -9.55 3.91 2.89
C ALA A 39 -9.68 2.63 2.06
N ALA A 40 -9.11 1.53 2.56
CA ALA A 40 -9.27 0.22 1.96
C ALA A 40 -10.72 -0.28 2.11
N ARG A 41 -11.13 -1.11 1.17
CA ARG A 41 -12.47 -1.68 1.21
C ARG A 41 -12.59 -3.00 0.48
N PHE A 42 -13.53 -3.83 0.94
CA PHE A 42 -14.08 -4.91 0.17
C PHE A 42 -15.45 -4.50 -0.36
N MET A 43 -15.68 -4.71 -1.66
CA MET A 43 -16.95 -4.47 -2.32
C MET A 43 -17.46 -5.81 -2.86
N TYR A 44 -18.49 -6.36 -2.25
CA TYR A 44 -19.09 -7.62 -2.65
C TYR A 44 -20.39 -7.39 -3.38
N PHE A 45 -20.36 -7.54 -4.70
CA PHE A 45 -21.53 -7.45 -5.56
C PHE A 45 -22.29 -8.77 -5.52
N ASN A 46 -23.32 -8.85 -4.69
CA ASN A 46 -24.14 -10.05 -4.54
C ASN A 46 -25.17 -10.21 -5.66
N LYS A 47 -25.55 -9.11 -6.32
CA LYS A 47 -26.49 -9.10 -7.46
C LYS A 47 -26.12 -7.98 -8.45
N GLY A 48 -26.60 -8.15 -9.70
CA GLY A 48 -26.44 -7.17 -10.75
C GLY A 48 -25.34 -7.51 -11.75
N ILE A 49 -25.39 -6.87 -12.90
CA ILE A 49 -24.45 -7.03 -14.01
C ILE A 49 -23.99 -5.67 -14.48
N GLY A 50 -22.70 -5.48 -14.63
CA GLY A 50 -22.14 -4.22 -15.09
C GLY A 50 -20.64 -4.30 -15.37
N LYS A 51 -19.97 -3.13 -15.37
CA LYS A 51 -18.53 -3.03 -15.51
C LYS A 51 -17.96 -2.00 -14.55
N ILE A 52 -16.83 -2.36 -13.95
CA ILE A 52 -16.03 -1.47 -13.12
C ILE A 52 -14.66 -1.25 -13.77
N LYS A 53 -14.17 -0.03 -13.71
CA LYS A 53 -12.79 0.31 -14.04
C LYS A 53 -12.03 0.54 -12.74
N ILE A 54 -10.92 -0.21 -12.54
CA ILE A 54 -10.04 -0.08 -11.37
C ILE A 54 -8.66 0.30 -11.87
N ASP A 55 -8.16 1.46 -11.47
CA ASP A 55 -6.87 2.03 -11.92
C ASP A 55 -6.72 2.06 -13.46
N GLY A 56 -7.81 2.27 -14.17
CA GLY A 56 -7.84 2.34 -15.63
C GLY A 56 -8.07 1.00 -16.33
N VAL A 57 -8.02 -0.13 -15.62
CA VAL A 57 -8.32 -1.47 -16.16
C VAL A 57 -9.80 -1.80 -15.99
N GLU A 58 -10.43 -2.30 -17.04
CA GLU A 58 -11.85 -2.66 -17.04
C GLU A 58 -12.06 -4.11 -16.62
N TYR A 59 -13.03 -4.33 -15.75
CA TYR A 59 -13.45 -5.64 -15.25
C TYR A 59 -14.97 -5.77 -15.38
N ASP A 60 -15.44 -6.98 -15.67
CA ASP A 60 -16.85 -7.30 -15.64
C ASP A 60 -17.32 -7.51 -14.19
N ILE A 61 -18.49 -6.97 -13.84
CA ILE A 61 -19.20 -7.26 -12.61
C ILE A 61 -20.29 -8.27 -12.93
N LEU A 62 -20.23 -9.40 -12.27
CA LEU A 62 -21.24 -10.46 -12.29
C LEU A 62 -21.77 -10.66 -10.86
N PRO A 63 -22.91 -11.33 -10.66
CA PRO A 63 -23.32 -11.77 -9.32
C PRO A 63 -22.17 -12.52 -8.65
N HIS A 64 -21.99 -12.27 -7.36
CA HIS A 64 -20.89 -12.84 -6.54
C HIS A 64 -19.48 -12.40 -6.94
N THR A 65 -19.35 -11.17 -7.44
CA THR A 65 -18.04 -10.53 -7.65
C THR A 65 -17.56 -9.87 -6.35
N LEU A 66 -16.34 -10.19 -5.93
CA LEU A 66 -15.69 -9.58 -4.76
C LEU A 66 -14.47 -8.76 -5.20
N CYS A 67 -14.48 -7.47 -4.85
CA CYS A 67 -13.38 -6.55 -5.11
C CYS A 67 -12.63 -6.26 -3.81
N ALA A 68 -11.29 -6.27 -3.87
CA ALA A 68 -10.40 -5.79 -2.83
C ALA A 68 -9.73 -4.50 -3.30
N ILE A 69 -10.16 -3.37 -2.77
CA ILE A 69 -9.66 -2.05 -3.13
C ILE A 69 -8.73 -1.57 -2.02
N THR A 70 -7.43 -1.58 -2.29
CA THR A 70 -6.41 -1.04 -1.39
C THR A 70 -6.42 0.50 -1.44
N PRO A 71 -5.82 1.19 -0.44
CA PRO A 71 -5.82 2.65 -0.41
C PRO A 71 -5.29 3.29 -1.69
N TRP A 72 -5.86 4.44 -2.03
CA TRP A 72 -5.49 5.28 -3.17
C TRP A 72 -5.71 4.65 -4.55
N LYS A 73 -6.50 3.58 -4.64
CA LYS A 73 -7.01 3.09 -5.92
C LYS A 73 -8.16 3.98 -6.41
N VAL A 74 -8.27 4.04 -7.73
CA VAL A 74 -9.34 4.75 -8.42
C VAL A 74 -10.33 3.75 -8.98
N THR A 75 -11.60 3.87 -8.62
CA THR A 75 -12.67 3.05 -9.21
C THR A 75 -13.71 3.91 -9.93
N ASP A 76 -14.31 3.35 -10.96
CA ASP A 76 -15.37 3.98 -11.76
C ASP A 76 -16.31 2.88 -12.24
N ILE A 77 -17.59 2.92 -11.87
CA ILE A 77 -18.60 2.05 -12.44
C ILE A 77 -18.98 2.65 -13.80
N ILE A 78 -18.55 1.98 -14.87
CA ILE A 78 -18.66 2.51 -16.24
C ILE A 78 -19.89 2.00 -17.00
N ASP A 79 -20.46 0.87 -16.57
CA ASP A 79 -21.66 0.27 -17.16
C ASP A 79 -22.50 -0.39 -16.06
N VAL A 80 -23.82 -0.23 -16.14
CA VAL A 80 -24.79 -0.88 -15.27
C VAL A 80 -25.91 -1.41 -16.15
N ARG A 81 -25.97 -2.73 -16.28
CA ARG A 81 -27.05 -3.40 -17.06
C ARG A 81 -28.21 -3.79 -16.19
N ASP A 82 -27.90 -4.29 -14.99
CA ASP A 82 -28.85 -4.53 -13.92
C ASP A 82 -28.36 -3.83 -12.66
N THR A 83 -29.30 -3.35 -11.82
CA THR A 83 -28.96 -2.68 -10.56
C THR A 83 -27.94 -3.50 -9.77
N LEU A 84 -26.78 -2.90 -9.51
CA LEU A 84 -25.72 -3.52 -8.74
C LEU A 84 -26.03 -3.38 -7.26
N HIS A 85 -26.24 -4.49 -6.58
CA HIS A 85 -26.37 -4.52 -5.12
C HIS A 85 -25.07 -5.00 -4.52
N LEU A 86 -24.52 -4.23 -3.59
CA LEU A 86 -23.23 -4.55 -2.98
C LEU A 86 -23.26 -4.38 -1.46
N ASN A 87 -22.53 -5.27 -0.80
CA ASN A 87 -22.10 -5.11 0.58
C ASN A 87 -20.73 -4.46 0.58
N LEU A 88 -20.53 -3.48 1.44
CA LEU A 88 -19.34 -2.68 1.55
C LEU A 88 -18.73 -2.84 2.94
N ILE A 89 -17.48 -3.30 3.00
CA ILE A 89 -16.66 -3.26 4.22
C ILE A 89 -15.57 -2.23 3.97
N VAL A 90 -15.53 -1.17 4.76
CA VAL A 90 -14.45 -0.19 4.74
C VAL A 90 -13.61 -0.36 5.99
N TYR A 91 -12.29 -0.33 5.88
CA TYR A 91 -11.41 -0.60 7.00
C TYR A 91 -10.12 0.21 6.94
N ASP A 92 -9.52 0.43 8.11
CA ASP A 92 -8.23 1.07 8.27
C ASP A 92 -7.12 0.10 7.83
N PHE A 93 -6.62 0.31 6.62
CA PHE A 93 -5.58 -0.54 6.03
C PHE A 93 -4.27 -0.51 6.82
N GLN A 94 -3.88 0.67 7.31
CA GLN A 94 -2.61 0.82 8.00
C GLN A 94 -2.64 0.07 9.34
N PHE A 95 -3.76 0.15 10.06
CA PHE A 95 -3.95 -0.63 11.27
C PHE A 95 -3.80 -2.13 11.02
N PHE A 96 -4.50 -2.67 10.00
CA PHE A 96 -4.43 -4.09 9.66
C PHE A 96 -3.06 -4.51 9.13
N ASN A 97 -2.47 -3.71 8.26
CA ASN A 97 -1.12 -3.95 7.76
C ASN A 97 -0.11 -4.03 8.92
N THR A 98 -0.24 -3.12 9.88
CA THR A 98 0.56 -3.11 11.10
C THR A 98 0.29 -4.36 11.94
N ALA A 99 -0.96 -4.67 12.25
CA ALA A 99 -1.33 -5.84 13.06
C ALA A 99 -0.85 -7.17 12.48
N LEU A 100 -0.98 -7.37 11.16
CA LEU A 100 -0.51 -8.57 10.47
C LEU A 100 1.02 -8.71 10.51
N LYS A 101 1.75 -7.62 10.26
CA LYS A 101 3.22 -7.60 10.29
C LYS A 101 3.79 -7.91 11.67
N PHE A 102 3.04 -7.61 12.73
CA PHE A 102 3.48 -7.81 14.11
C PHE A 102 3.12 -9.16 14.71
N THR A 103 2.39 -10.00 13.99
CA THR A 103 2.13 -11.37 14.46
C THR A 103 3.37 -12.22 14.16
N PRO A 104 4.10 -12.70 15.20
CA PRO A 104 5.32 -13.48 15.00
C PRO A 104 5.06 -14.71 14.11
N GLY A 105 5.90 -14.88 13.09
CA GLY A 105 5.82 -16.01 12.17
C GLY A 105 4.91 -15.80 10.96
N LEU A 106 4.19 -14.66 10.85
CA LEU A 106 3.34 -14.33 9.71
C LEU A 106 3.93 -13.23 8.80
N GLU A 107 5.17 -12.82 9.02
CA GLU A 107 5.79 -11.67 8.35
C GLU A 107 5.83 -11.84 6.82
N GLU A 108 6.26 -13.02 6.33
CA GLU A 108 6.31 -13.30 4.89
C GLU A 108 4.92 -13.49 4.29
N GLU A 109 4.04 -14.18 5.01
CA GLU A 109 2.67 -14.41 4.58
C GLU A 109 1.88 -13.10 4.50
N SER A 110 2.06 -12.19 5.48
CA SER A 110 1.38 -10.90 5.51
C SER A 110 1.79 -10.00 4.35
N VAL A 111 3.08 -9.91 4.05
CA VAL A 111 3.60 -9.14 2.89
C VAL A 111 3.08 -9.75 1.59
N THR A 112 3.08 -11.08 1.48
CA THR A 112 2.57 -11.78 0.30
C THR A 112 1.08 -11.53 0.10
N LEU A 113 0.28 -11.57 1.18
CA LEU A 113 -1.16 -11.32 1.15
C LEU A 113 -1.48 -9.89 0.70
N ILE A 114 -0.80 -8.89 1.27
CA ILE A 114 -1.00 -7.49 0.93
C ILE A 114 -0.63 -7.19 -0.52
N ASN A 115 0.53 -7.66 -0.97
CA ASN A 115 0.95 -7.52 -2.35
C ASN A 115 -0.03 -8.19 -3.32
N PHE A 116 -0.60 -9.32 -2.89
CA PHE A 116 -1.61 -10.02 -3.66
C PHE A 116 -2.91 -9.21 -3.81
N LEU A 117 -3.45 -8.64 -2.73
CA LEU A 117 -4.64 -7.79 -2.76
C LEU A 117 -4.45 -6.55 -3.66
N GLN A 118 -3.23 -6.01 -3.70
CA GLN A 118 -2.88 -4.90 -4.60
C GLN A 118 -2.90 -5.30 -6.07
N ALA A 119 -2.33 -6.48 -6.38
CA ALA A 119 -2.16 -6.96 -7.75
C ALA A 119 -3.46 -7.53 -8.35
N HIS A 120 -4.34 -8.07 -7.53
CA HIS A 120 -5.57 -8.75 -7.94
C HIS A 120 -6.79 -8.10 -7.29
N PRO A 121 -7.29 -6.98 -7.84
CA PRO A 121 -8.34 -6.20 -7.18
C PRO A 121 -9.75 -6.79 -7.31
N LEU A 122 -9.94 -7.85 -8.09
CA LEU A 122 -11.27 -8.43 -8.35
C LEU A 122 -11.17 -9.94 -8.56
N ILE A 123 -12.13 -10.67 -7.97
CA ILE A 123 -12.35 -12.11 -8.17
C ILE A 123 -13.83 -12.39 -8.35
N HIS A 124 -14.16 -13.48 -9.03
CA HIS A 124 -15.51 -14.03 -9.11
C HIS A 124 -15.58 -15.27 -8.24
N LEU A 125 -16.65 -15.36 -7.42
CA LEU A 125 -16.86 -16.45 -6.48
C LEU A 125 -17.85 -17.46 -7.06
N GLU A 126 -17.60 -18.75 -6.82
CA GLU A 126 -18.43 -19.87 -7.27
C GLU A 126 -18.66 -20.90 -6.16
N GLY A 127 -19.79 -21.59 -6.22
CA GLY A 127 -20.09 -22.72 -5.34
C GLY A 127 -19.98 -22.37 -3.84
N GLU A 128 -19.20 -23.14 -3.10
CA GLU A 128 -19.01 -22.99 -1.65
C GLU A 128 -18.35 -21.66 -1.26
N GLN A 129 -17.57 -21.05 -2.16
CA GLN A 129 -16.93 -19.76 -1.91
C GLN A 129 -17.98 -18.66 -1.66
N VAL A 130 -19.09 -18.69 -2.40
CA VAL A 130 -20.20 -17.74 -2.23
C VAL A 130 -20.77 -17.83 -0.82
N GLN A 131 -21.02 -19.07 -0.35
CA GLN A 131 -21.57 -19.27 0.99
C GLN A 131 -20.62 -18.74 2.07
N THR A 132 -19.31 -19.03 1.95
CA THR A 132 -18.30 -18.56 2.90
C THR A 132 -18.28 -17.03 2.98
N ILE A 133 -18.27 -16.34 1.84
CA ILE A 133 -18.25 -14.88 1.82
C ILE A 133 -19.59 -14.28 2.32
N ASP A 134 -20.74 -14.88 1.99
CA ASP A 134 -22.04 -14.46 2.51
C ASP A 134 -22.11 -14.57 4.05
N GLU A 135 -21.55 -15.63 4.63
CA GLU A 135 -21.45 -15.80 6.07
C GLU A 135 -20.56 -14.72 6.72
N ILE A 136 -19.42 -14.38 6.10
CA ILE A 136 -18.54 -13.32 6.55
C ILE A 136 -19.25 -11.95 6.49
N MET A 137 -19.92 -11.63 5.38
CA MET A 137 -20.68 -10.38 5.22
C MET A 137 -21.79 -10.27 6.26
N SER A 138 -22.52 -11.37 6.49
CA SER A 138 -23.57 -11.46 7.53
C SER A 138 -23.00 -11.25 8.94
N ALA A 139 -21.78 -11.76 9.21
CA ALA A 139 -21.12 -11.55 10.48
C ALA A 139 -20.73 -10.08 10.70
N PHE A 140 -20.22 -9.39 9.69
CA PHE A 140 -19.95 -7.95 9.75
C PHE A 140 -21.21 -7.14 10.00
N GLN A 141 -22.29 -7.41 9.25
CA GLN A 141 -23.57 -6.74 9.45
C GLN A 141 -24.11 -6.90 10.87
N LYS A 142 -24.06 -8.11 11.43
CA LYS A 142 -24.52 -8.39 12.79
C LYS A 142 -23.67 -7.73 13.87
N GLU A 143 -22.38 -7.55 13.62
CA GLU A 143 -21.44 -7.01 14.60
C GLU A 143 -21.35 -5.49 14.54
N LEU A 144 -21.28 -4.91 13.36
CA LEU A 144 -21.08 -3.46 13.17
C LEU A 144 -22.38 -2.68 12.94
N GLY A 145 -23.47 -3.38 12.59
CA GLY A 145 -24.68 -2.71 12.10
C GLY A 145 -24.50 -2.23 10.66
N VAL A 146 -25.32 -1.27 10.26
CA VAL A 146 -25.25 -0.62 8.94
C VAL A 146 -24.96 0.85 9.18
N ASP A 147 -23.81 1.33 8.70
CA ASP A 147 -23.30 2.68 8.99
C ASP A 147 -24.26 3.78 8.50
N SER A 148 -24.75 3.68 7.26
CA SER A 148 -25.67 4.65 6.66
C SER A 148 -27.02 4.73 7.36
N ALA A 149 -27.44 3.68 8.05
CA ALA A 149 -28.74 3.61 8.72
C ALA A 149 -28.69 4.07 10.18
N SER A 150 -27.51 4.45 10.71
CA SER A 150 -27.29 4.78 12.13
C SER A 150 -27.86 3.74 13.10
N LEU A 151 -28.05 2.51 12.64
CA LEU A 151 -28.58 1.40 13.40
C LEU A 151 -27.46 0.82 14.28
N GLY A 152 -27.36 1.38 15.46
CA GLY A 152 -26.73 0.85 16.64
C GLY A 152 -25.40 0.15 16.47
N GLN A 153 -24.31 0.81 16.81
CA GLN A 153 -23.05 0.12 17.09
C GLN A 153 -23.32 -0.93 18.16
N SER A 154 -23.05 -2.18 17.81
CA SER A 154 -23.15 -3.29 18.74
C SER A 154 -22.16 -3.09 19.87
N ASN A 155 -22.66 -2.86 21.07
CA ASN A 155 -21.84 -2.75 22.30
C ASN A 155 -21.50 -4.15 22.84
N ARG A 156 -21.18 -5.10 21.93
CA ARG A 156 -20.85 -6.47 22.29
C ARG A 156 -19.46 -6.56 22.89
N PRO A 157 -19.26 -7.38 23.92
CA PRO A 157 -17.92 -7.64 24.43
C PRO A 157 -17.02 -8.16 23.30
N PHE A 158 -15.75 -7.71 23.29
CA PHE A 158 -14.74 -8.12 22.29
C PHE A 158 -15.05 -7.76 20.82
N ASN A 159 -15.96 -6.80 20.56
CA ASN A 159 -16.29 -6.33 19.22
C ASN A 159 -15.03 -6.02 18.38
N PHE A 160 -14.07 -5.31 18.96
CA PHE A 160 -12.80 -4.96 18.29
C PHE A 160 -12.02 -6.21 17.83
N LEU A 161 -11.82 -7.17 18.73
CA LEU A 161 -11.08 -8.40 18.42
C LEU A 161 -11.82 -9.25 17.39
N TYR A 162 -13.15 -9.35 17.52
CA TYR A 162 -13.98 -10.10 16.59
C TYR A 162 -13.89 -9.52 15.17
N THR A 163 -14.02 -8.20 15.04
CA THR A 163 -13.94 -7.51 13.74
C THR A 163 -12.55 -7.64 13.13
N LEU A 164 -11.49 -7.54 13.95
CA LEU A 164 -10.11 -7.74 13.51
C LEU A 164 -9.92 -9.14 12.88
N VAL A 165 -10.37 -10.18 13.59
CA VAL A 165 -10.30 -11.56 13.10
C VAL A 165 -11.08 -11.72 11.78
N LYS A 166 -12.27 -11.12 11.68
CA LYS A 166 -13.11 -11.23 10.47
C LYS A 166 -12.51 -10.50 9.25
N ILE A 167 -11.79 -9.39 9.45
CA ILE A 167 -11.05 -8.74 8.34
C ILE A 167 -9.89 -9.63 7.87
N ILE A 168 -9.16 -10.24 8.79
CA ILE A 168 -8.09 -11.18 8.41
C ILE A 168 -8.68 -12.38 7.66
N GLU A 169 -9.78 -12.93 8.15
CA GLU A 169 -10.48 -14.05 7.51
C GLU A 169 -10.86 -13.73 6.06
N ILE A 170 -11.53 -12.59 5.79
CA ILE A 170 -11.90 -12.22 4.41
C ILE A 170 -10.69 -11.99 3.52
N MET A 171 -9.58 -11.45 4.03
CA MET A 171 -8.34 -11.30 3.27
C MET A 171 -7.76 -12.65 2.86
N VAL A 172 -7.75 -13.62 3.77
CA VAL A 172 -7.24 -14.97 3.54
C VAL A 172 -8.15 -15.71 2.55
N GLU A 173 -9.48 -15.68 2.77
CA GLU A 173 -10.44 -16.33 1.87
C GLU A 173 -10.41 -15.72 0.47
N TYR A 174 -10.25 -14.41 0.35
CA TYR A 174 -10.03 -13.74 -0.95
C TYR A 174 -8.86 -14.37 -1.71
N ARG A 175 -7.75 -14.62 -1.01
CA ARG A 175 -6.54 -15.22 -1.62
C ARG A 175 -6.76 -16.69 -2.00
N ARG A 176 -7.48 -17.45 -1.17
CA ARG A 176 -7.81 -18.87 -1.41
C ARG A 176 -8.73 -19.01 -2.62
N CYS A 177 -9.83 -18.26 -2.66
CA CYS A 177 -10.78 -18.24 -3.77
C CYS A 177 -10.11 -17.93 -5.12
N PHE A 178 -9.13 -17.04 -5.14
CA PHE A 178 -8.39 -16.73 -6.37
C PHE A 178 -7.55 -17.92 -6.87
N GLN A 179 -6.95 -18.72 -6.01
CA GLN A 179 -6.17 -19.90 -6.41
C GLN A 179 -7.06 -20.95 -7.09
N GLU A 180 -8.20 -21.23 -6.48
CA GLU A 180 -9.17 -22.19 -7.02
C GLU A 180 -9.73 -21.76 -8.36
N SER A 181 -10.03 -20.47 -8.55
CA SER A 181 -10.55 -19.93 -9.81
C SER A 181 -9.52 -19.97 -10.96
N LYS A 182 -8.22 -19.92 -10.68
CA LYS A 182 -7.16 -20.05 -11.70
C LYS A 182 -7.05 -21.44 -12.31
N GLU A 183 -7.36 -22.47 -11.55
CA GLU A 183 -7.39 -23.84 -12.07
C GLU A 183 -8.54 -24.06 -13.06
N SER A 184 -9.61 -23.23 -12.95
CA SER A 184 -10.79 -23.31 -13.80
C SER A 184 -10.70 -22.46 -15.11
N PHE A 185 -9.89 -21.41 -15.13
CA PHE A 185 -9.80 -20.47 -16.27
C PHE A 185 -8.37 -20.34 -16.78
N GLY A 186 -7.98 -21.22 -17.69
CA GLY A 186 -6.70 -21.21 -18.40
C GLY A 186 -6.52 -20.04 -19.38
N LYS A 187 -6.64 -18.79 -18.96
CA LYS A 187 -6.19 -17.59 -19.70
C LYS A 187 -5.23 -16.77 -18.86
N LYS A 188 -3.96 -16.77 -19.29
CA LYS A 188 -2.95 -15.83 -18.83
C LYS A 188 -3.46 -14.40 -19.01
N SER A 189 -3.96 -13.76 -17.98
CA SER A 189 -3.95 -12.31 -17.93
C SER A 189 -2.52 -11.89 -17.63
N ASN A 190 -1.77 -11.46 -18.62
CA ASN A 190 -0.57 -10.66 -18.45
C ASN A 190 -0.99 -9.28 -17.94
N SER A 191 -1.58 -9.20 -16.77
CA SER A 191 -1.71 -7.94 -16.04
C SER A 191 -0.35 -7.69 -15.41
N GLY A 192 0.56 -7.10 -16.19
CA GLY A 192 1.71 -6.44 -15.62
C GLY A 192 1.20 -5.53 -14.50
N MET A 193 1.91 -5.55 -13.37
CA MET A 193 1.63 -4.80 -12.16
C MET A 193 1.61 -3.29 -12.48
N GLN A 194 0.50 -2.81 -13.04
CA GLN A 194 0.22 -1.38 -13.19
C GLN A 194 -0.35 -0.90 -11.85
N ASN A 195 0.55 -0.76 -10.88
CA ASN A 195 0.20 0.02 -9.69
C ASN A 195 -0.22 1.41 -10.17
N SER A 196 -1.38 1.90 -9.73
CA SER A 196 -1.74 3.27 -10.05
C SER A 196 -0.68 4.22 -9.46
N ILE A 197 -0.48 5.35 -10.12
CA ILE A 197 0.45 6.39 -9.63
C ILE A 197 0.13 6.78 -8.18
N LEU A 198 -1.14 6.87 -7.83
CA LEU A 198 -1.59 7.24 -6.48
C LEU A 198 -1.24 6.15 -5.45
N SER A 199 -1.51 4.88 -5.77
CA SER A 199 -1.12 3.74 -4.93
C SER A 199 0.39 3.68 -4.75
N TYR A 200 1.17 3.90 -5.81
CA TYR A 200 2.63 3.96 -5.71
C TYR A 200 3.08 5.05 -4.74
N ILE A 201 2.55 6.28 -4.87
CA ILE A 201 2.87 7.40 -3.96
C ILE A 201 2.51 7.03 -2.51
N TYR A 202 1.36 6.39 -2.29
CA TYR A 202 0.94 5.96 -0.95
C TYR A 202 1.91 4.96 -0.33
N PHE A 203 2.27 3.90 -1.06
CA PHE A 203 3.14 2.84 -0.52
C PHE A 203 4.59 3.28 -0.35
N HIS A 204 5.05 4.25 -1.16
CA HIS A 204 6.41 4.79 -1.09
C HIS A 204 6.50 6.16 -0.37
N SER A 205 5.43 6.59 0.29
CA SER A 205 5.35 7.93 0.90
C SER A 205 6.36 8.19 2.03
N ALA A 206 6.84 7.13 2.68
CA ALA A 206 7.89 7.21 3.72
C ALA A 206 9.29 7.49 3.15
N GLU A 207 9.49 7.26 1.85
CA GLU A 207 10.77 7.49 1.18
C GLU A 207 10.98 8.97 0.81
N HIS A 208 12.23 9.33 0.45
CA HIS A 208 12.50 10.62 -0.20
C HIS A 208 11.96 10.62 -1.63
N LEU A 209 10.63 10.67 -1.75
CA LEU A 209 9.92 10.62 -3.00
C LEU A 209 9.84 12.02 -3.62
N THR A 210 10.32 12.16 -4.86
CA THR A 210 10.22 13.39 -5.66
C THR A 210 9.31 13.18 -6.86
N LEU A 211 8.78 14.27 -7.42
CA LEU A 211 7.99 14.21 -8.64
C LEU A 211 8.77 13.57 -9.79
N GLU A 212 10.06 13.90 -9.89
CA GLU A 212 11.00 13.34 -10.87
C GLU A 212 11.10 11.81 -10.74
N LYS A 213 11.38 11.29 -9.52
CA LYS A 213 11.46 9.84 -9.27
C LYS A 213 10.18 9.11 -9.65
N VAL A 214 9.02 9.65 -9.30
CA VAL A 214 7.73 9.05 -9.68
C VAL A 214 7.53 9.09 -11.19
N ALA A 215 7.87 10.20 -11.84
CA ALA A 215 7.77 10.34 -13.29
C ALA A 215 8.65 9.31 -14.02
N GLU A 216 9.87 9.07 -13.53
CA GLU A 216 10.79 8.04 -14.03
C GLU A 216 10.21 6.64 -13.90
N VAL A 217 9.65 6.27 -12.75
CA VAL A 217 9.05 4.95 -12.52
C VAL A 217 7.90 4.66 -13.49
N PHE A 218 7.11 5.68 -13.84
CA PHE A 218 5.97 5.53 -14.74
C PHE A 218 6.28 5.90 -16.21
N TYR A 219 7.56 6.18 -16.55
CA TYR A 219 8.00 6.54 -17.91
C TYR A 219 7.21 7.70 -18.52
N ILE A 220 6.90 8.71 -17.72
CA ILE A 220 6.21 9.94 -18.15
C ILE A 220 7.01 11.18 -17.74
N SER A 221 6.75 12.31 -18.41
CA SER A 221 7.38 13.56 -18.00
C SER A 221 6.77 14.08 -16.68
N GLU A 222 7.56 14.82 -15.88
CA GLU A 222 7.07 15.47 -14.66
C GLU A 222 5.84 16.36 -14.90
N SER A 223 5.81 17.08 -16.03
CA SER A 223 4.66 17.89 -16.40
C SER A 223 3.41 17.05 -16.67
N SER A 224 3.56 15.90 -17.33
CA SER A 224 2.45 14.94 -17.54
C SER A 224 1.98 14.33 -16.23
N LEU A 225 2.92 13.96 -15.35
CA LEU A 225 2.60 13.43 -14.02
C LEU A 225 1.86 14.48 -13.18
N SER A 226 2.40 15.70 -13.10
CA SER A 226 1.79 16.80 -12.34
C SER A 226 0.37 17.10 -12.81
N LYS A 227 0.16 17.16 -14.14
CA LYS A 227 -1.17 17.34 -14.71
C LYS A 227 -2.11 16.20 -14.35
N LYS A 228 -1.65 14.94 -14.49
CA LYS A 228 -2.43 13.75 -14.18
C LYS A 228 -2.85 13.69 -12.71
N LEU A 229 -1.93 14.02 -11.79
CA LEU A 229 -2.23 14.12 -10.36
C LEU A 229 -3.25 15.22 -10.07
N THR A 230 -3.08 16.41 -10.65
CA THR A 230 -4.02 17.52 -10.47
C THR A 230 -5.40 17.19 -11.06
N ASP A 231 -5.45 16.52 -12.20
CA ASP A 231 -6.72 16.10 -12.83
C ASP A 231 -7.45 15.05 -11.97
N LEU A 232 -6.71 14.13 -11.33
CA LEU A 232 -7.27 13.07 -10.50
C LEU A 232 -7.65 13.57 -9.09
N THR A 233 -6.74 14.30 -8.43
CA THR A 233 -6.88 14.62 -6.99
C THR A 233 -7.26 16.07 -6.72
N GLY A 234 -7.09 16.94 -7.72
CA GLY A 234 -7.29 18.39 -7.56
C GLY A 234 -6.18 19.08 -6.79
N THR A 235 -5.06 18.39 -6.51
CA THR A 235 -3.97 18.92 -5.70
C THR A 235 -2.60 18.67 -6.33
N THR A 236 -1.56 19.33 -5.81
CA THR A 236 -0.18 19.13 -6.29
C THR A 236 0.44 17.86 -5.67
N PHE A 237 1.50 17.34 -6.31
CA PHE A 237 2.26 16.20 -5.80
C PHE A 237 2.72 16.38 -4.34
N THR A 238 3.34 17.51 -4.03
CA THR A 238 3.86 17.79 -2.68
C THR A 238 2.75 17.81 -1.63
N LYS A 239 1.61 18.45 -1.96
CA LYS A 239 0.47 18.46 -1.05
C LYS A 239 -0.12 17.08 -0.87
N LEU A 240 -0.30 16.32 -1.95
CA LEU A 240 -0.78 14.94 -1.91
C LEU A 240 0.12 14.05 -1.04
N LEU A 241 1.44 14.12 -1.24
CA LEU A 241 2.41 13.34 -0.47
C LEU A 241 2.35 13.69 1.02
N ASN A 242 2.28 14.99 1.36
CA ASN A 242 2.13 15.41 2.74
C ASN A 242 0.80 14.98 3.34
N ASP A 243 -0.29 15.05 2.58
CA ASP A 243 -1.61 14.59 3.04
C ASP A 243 -1.61 13.09 3.38
N ILE A 244 -0.98 12.28 2.54
CA ILE A 244 -0.78 10.84 2.78
C ILE A 244 0.06 10.61 4.04
N ARG A 245 1.16 11.33 4.18
CA ARG A 245 2.04 11.23 5.36
C ARG A 245 1.31 11.61 6.65
N ILE A 246 0.46 12.63 6.62
CA ILE A 246 -0.34 13.03 7.79
C ILE A 246 -1.40 11.98 8.14
N GLU A 247 -2.01 11.31 7.17
CA GLU A 247 -2.89 10.17 7.45
C GLU A 247 -2.14 9.06 8.18
N LYS A 248 -0.98 8.64 7.66
CA LYS A 248 -0.14 7.64 8.34
C LYS A 248 0.33 8.12 9.72
N ALA A 249 0.64 9.42 9.88
CA ALA A 249 1.01 9.99 11.17
C ALA A 249 -0.12 9.90 12.20
N SER A 250 -1.37 10.10 11.79
CA SER A 250 -2.52 9.96 12.68
C SER A 250 -2.65 8.54 13.23
N ASP A 251 -2.41 7.53 12.40
CA ASP A 251 -2.45 6.13 12.81
C ASP A 251 -1.31 5.80 13.80
N TYR A 252 -0.08 6.25 13.52
CA TYR A 252 1.02 6.09 14.47
C TYR A 252 0.74 6.77 15.81
N LEU A 253 0.09 7.93 15.80
CA LEU A 253 -0.30 8.63 17.04
C LEU A 253 -1.34 7.88 17.87
N ILE A 254 -2.26 7.17 17.22
CA ILE A 254 -3.34 6.40 17.86
C ILE A 254 -2.83 5.07 18.40
N TYR A 255 -2.05 4.35 17.60
CA TYR A 255 -1.76 2.94 17.84
C TYR A 255 -0.35 2.68 18.39
N THR A 256 0.51 3.71 18.47
CA THR A 256 1.90 3.53 18.90
C THR A 256 2.33 4.54 19.97
N GLY A 257 3.40 4.18 20.68
CA GLY A 257 4.06 5.11 21.64
C GLY A 257 5.16 5.98 21.02
N LEU A 258 5.28 6.05 19.68
CA LEU A 258 6.33 6.81 19.00
C LEU A 258 6.27 8.30 19.32
N THR A 259 7.43 8.93 19.50
CA THR A 259 7.54 10.39 19.62
C THR A 259 7.24 11.08 18.29
N LEU A 260 7.02 12.38 18.31
CA LEU A 260 6.79 13.15 17.09
C LEU A 260 8.02 13.18 16.18
N GLU A 261 9.21 13.23 16.76
CA GLU A 261 10.49 13.19 16.06
C GLU A 261 10.63 11.89 15.27
N GLU A 262 10.23 10.78 15.89
CA GLU A 262 10.25 9.47 15.27
C GLU A 262 9.26 9.32 14.14
N ILE A 263 8.03 9.76 14.37
CA ILE A 263 7.00 9.75 13.34
C ILE A 263 7.42 10.65 12.16
N ALA A 264 8.03 11.81 12.43
CA ALA A 264 8.54 12.69 11.39
C ALA A 264 9.61 12.00 10.56
N LEU A 265 10.59 11.37 11.21
CA LEU A 265 11.66 10.64 10.54
C LEU A 265 11.12 9.47 9.70
N LEU A 266 10.23 8.66 10.27
CA LEU A 266 9.63 7.51 9.59
C LEU A 266 8.85 7.88 8.34
N LEU A 267 8.20 9.06 8.36
CA LEU A 267 7.36 9.51 7.26
C LEU A 267 8.08 10.48 6.30
N GLY A 268 9.40 10.67 6.48
CA GLY A 268 10.20 11.50 5.59
C GLY A 268 9.91 13.00 5.71
N PHE A 269 9.48 13.47 6.88
CA PHE A 269 9.47 14.90 7.20
C PHE A 269 10.87 15.33 7.65
N SER A 270 11.21 16.62 7.41
CA SER A 270 12.50 17.17 7.85
C SER A 270 12.67 17.13 9.37
N ASP A 271 11.60 17.37 10.11
CA ASP A 271 11.56 17.44 11.56
C ASP A 271 10.12 17.37 12.10
N ALA A 272 9.97 17.23 13.42
CA ALA A 272 8.67 17.18 14.11
C ALA A 272 7.86 18.48 13.99
N SER A 273 8.53 19.63 13.83
CA SER A 273 7.84 20.92 13.66
C SER A 273 7.16 21.01 12.30
N HIS A 274 7.84 20.52 11.26
CA HIS A 274 7.29 20.43 9.91
C HIS A 274 6.10 19.48 9.85
N LEU A 275 6.21 18.29 10.45
CA LEU A 275 5.09 17.37 10.63
C LEU A 275 3.93 18.06 11.38
N SER A 276 4.20 18.67 12.54
CA SER A 276 3.16 19.29 13.37
C SER A 276 2.40 20.39 12.62
N LYS A 277 3.10 21.21 11.84
CA LYS A 277 2.49 22.25 11.01
C LYS A 277 1.48 21.67 10.03
N HIS A 278 1.89 20.69 9.22
CA HIS A 278 1.01 20.04 8.24
C HIS A 278 -0.11 19.26 8.91
N PHE A 279 0.15 18.67 10.07
CA PHE A 279 -0.86 17.96 10.84
C PHE A 279 -1.99 18.90 11.31
N VAL A 280 -1.63 20.08 11.83
CA VAL A 280 -2.62 21.09 12.22
C VAL A 280 -3.36 21.66 11.02
N GLU A 281 -2.66 21.92 9.90
CA GLU A 281 -3.28 22.39 8.66
C GLU A 281 -4.35 21.42 8.13
N LYS A 282 -4.11 20.10 8.24
CA LYS A 282 -5.03 19.07 7.73
C LYS A 282 -6.14 18.69 8.71
N LEU A 283 -5.79 18.49 9.98
CA LEU A 283 -6.69 17.89 11.00
C LEU A 283 -7.23 18.88 12.03
N GLY A 284 -6.75 20.12 12.04
CA GLY A 284 -7.20 21.17 12.97
C GLY A 284 -6.76 20.99 14.43
N LEU A 285 -6.00 19.94 14.73
CA LEU A 285 -5.52 19.60 16.07
C LEU A 285 -4.00 19.41 16.06
N THR A 286 -3.33 19.76 17.17
CA THR A 286 -1.92 19.41 17.32
C THR A 286 -1.76 17.89 17.48
N PRO A 287 -0.64 17.29 17.02
CA PRO A 287 -0.39 15.85 17.16
C PRO A 287 -0.54 15.35 18.60
N ASN A 288 -0.01 16.09 19.56
CA ASN A 288 -0.12 15.74 20.99
C ASN A 288 -1.57 15.76 21.50
N LYS A 289 -2.36 16.76 21.06
CA LYS A 289 -3.78 16.82 21.41
C LYS A 289 -4.54 15.69 20.76
N TYR A 290 -4.22 15.37 19.49
CA TYR A 290 -4.80 14.27 18.74
C TYR A 290 -4.53 12.93 19.45
N ARG A 291 -3.28 12.64 19.82
CA ARG A 291 -2.90 11.45 20.59
C ARG A 291 -3.66 11.37 21.91
N LYS A 292 -3.73 12.48 22.67
CA LYS A 292 -4.44 12.50 23.94
C LYS A 292 -5.95 12.24 23.78
N THR A 293 -6.54 12.71 22.69
CA THR A 293 -7.98 12.56 22.43
C THR A 293 -8.32 11.17 21.90
N TYR A 294 -7.51 10.63 21.00
CA TYR A 294 -7.85 9.42 20.23
C TYR A 294 -6.91 8.24 20.50
N GLY A 295 -5.75 8.46 21.09
CA GLY A 295 -4.79 7.39 21.38
C GLY A 295 -5.39 6.37 22.35
N LYS A 296 -5.30 5.09 22.01
CA LYS A 296 -5.71 4.00 22.88
C LYS A 296 -4.58 3.73 23.88
N SER A 297 -4.92 3.59 25.16
CA SER A 297 -3.98 3.29 26.24
C SER A 297 -3.48 1.83 26.21
N GLY A 298 -3.01 1.38 25.07
CA GLY A 298 -2.44 0.04 24.89
C GLY A 298 -1.42 0.11 23.79
N VAL A 299 -0.18 0.42 24.16
CA VAL A 299 0.94 0.38 23.20
C VAL A 299 1.09 -1.07 22.75
N LEU A 300 0.76 -1.35 21.48
CA LEU A 300 0.97 -2.66 20.88
C LEU A 300 2.46 -3.01 20.77
N PHE A 301 3.38 -2.06 21.06
CA PHE A 301 4.81 -2.19 20.77
C PHE A 301 5.70 -1.50 21.81
N SER A 302 6.87 -2.14 22.08
CA SER A 302 7.86 -1.70 23.04
C SER A 302 8.84 -0.66 22.43
N PRO A 303 9.29 0.34 23.20
CA PRO A 303 10.36 1.26 22.79
C PRO A 303 11.70 0.59 22.45
N ALA A 304 11.95 -0.64 22.95
CA ALA A 304 13.17 -1.39 22.67
C ALA A 304 13.27 -1.87 21.22
N ASP A 305 12.13 -2.22 20.61
CA ASP A 305 12.08 -2.68 19.21
C ASP A 305 12.49 -1.60 18.21
N LYS A 306 12.38 -0.34 18.63
CA LYS A 306 12.65 0.84 17.84
C LYS A 306 14.12 1.08 17.54
N ASN A 307 14.94 1.10 18.58
CA ASN A 307 16.36 1.43 18.44
C ASN A 307 17.04 0.44 17.51
N ILE A 308 16.68 -0.83 17.61
CA ILE A 308 17.20 -1.92 16.75
C ILE A 308 16.88 -1.65 15.27
N ALA A 309 15.65 -1.29 14.94
CA ALA A 309 15.27 -1.08 13.53
C ALA A 309 16.00 0.11 12.90
N LEU A 310 16.11 1.23 13.61
CA LEU A 310 16.80 2.42 13.10
C LEU A 310 18.31 2.18 12.95
N GLU A 311 18.93 1.59 13.96
CA GLU A 311 20.37 1.29 13.94
C GLU A 311 20.71 0.26 12.86
N VAL A 312 19.92 -0.80 12.73
CA VAL A 312 20.13 -1.81 11.69
C VAL A 312 19.86 -1.24 10.30
N THR A 313 18.87 -0.39 10.13
CA THR A 313 18.62 0.28 8.84
C THR A 313 19.81 1.13 8.43
N ASP A 314 20.33 1.97 9.34
CA ASP A 314 21.52 2.78 9.10
C ASP A 314 22.76 1.91 8.83
N TYR A 315 22.92 0.83 9.58
CA TYR A 315 23.99 -0.16 9.35
C TYR A 315 23.90 -0.77 7.94
N LEU A 316 22.71 -1.18 7.49
CA LEU A 316 22.50 -1.73 6.15
C LEU A 316 22.82 -0.72 5.03
N TYR A 317 22.46 0.56 5.21
CA TYR A 317 22.81 1.61 4.24
C TYR A 317 24.32 1.86 4.13
N ARG A 318 25.08 1.61 5.20
CA ARG A 318 26.54 1.78 5.21
C ARG A 318 27.32 0.53 4.73
N HIS A 319 26.72 -0.65 4.83
CA HIS A 319 27.41 -1.93 4.60
C HIS A 319 26.71 -2.84 3.58
N TYR A 320 25.80 -2.31 2.76
CA TYR A 320 25.02 -3.09 1.79
C TYR A 320 25.86 -3.89 0.80
N ASP A 321 27.07 -3.46 0.53
CA ASP A 321 28.05 -4.07 -0.38
C ASP A 321 28.67 -5.36 0.19
N ASN A 322 28.57 -5.61 1.47
CA ASN A 322 29.04 -6.83 2.09
C ASN A 322 28.13 -8.02 1.74
N GLU A 323 28.64 -8.95 0.93
CA GLU A 323 27.88 -10.15 0.50
C GLU A 323 27.50 -11.08 1.65
N GLN A 324 28.24 -11.03 2.79
CA GLN A 324 28.03 -11.92 3.95
C GLN A 324 27.04 -11.38 4.98
N LEU A 325 26.28 -10.33 4.67
CA LEU A 325 25.23 -9.83 5.56
C LEU A 325 24.11 -10.85 5.69
N LEU A 326 23.95 -11.37 6.92
CA LEU A 326 22.89 -12.32 7.28
C LEU A 326 22.09 -11.78 8.45
N ALA A 327 20.76 -11.95 8.38
CA ALA A 327 19.85 -11.55 9.47
C ALA A 327 20.24 -12.16 10.82
N SER A 328 20.75 -13.40 10.83
CA SER A 328 21.18 -14.09 12.05
C SER A 328 22.38 -13.43 12.73
N LYS A 329 23.37 -13.00 11.93
CA LYS A 329 24.56 -12.32 12.46
C LYS A 329 24.22 -10.94 13.02
N ILE A 330 23.40 -10.20 12.31
CA ILE A 330 22.95 -8.87 12.75
C ILE A 330 22.06 -8.98 14.00
N ALA A 331 21.15 -9.96 14.04
CA ALA A 331 20.35 -10.19 15.23
C ALA A 331 21.20 -10.52 16.45
N GLU A 332 22.23 -11.38 16.29
CA GLU A 332 23.19 -11.70 17.36
C GLU A 332 23.99 -10.46 17.82
N GLU A 333 24.49 -9.65 16.89
CA GLU A 333 25.24 -8.41 17.18
C GLU A 333 24.43 -7.39 17.97
N TYR A 334 23.11 -7.29 17.68
CA TYR A 334 22.19 -6.39 18.38
C TYR A 334 21.46 -7.05 19.56
N GLY A 335 21.86 -8.26 19.96
CA GLY A 335 21.33 -8.95 21.15
C GLY A 335 19.85 -9.30 21.04
N THR A 336 19.36 -9.58 19.83
CA THR A 336 17.96 -9.88 19.53
C THR A 336 17.81 -11.19 18.75
N THR A 337 16.60 -11.63 18.50
CA THR A 337 16.32 -12.76 17.60
C THR A 337 16.04 -12.30 16.17
N VAL A 338 16.22 -13.19 15.19
CA VAL A 338 15.87 -12.90 13.78
C VAL A 338 14.39 -12.50 13.64
N SER A 339 13.51 -13.13 14.42
CA SER A 339 12.07 -12.83 14.44
C SER A 339 11.81 -11.40 14.96
N GLU A 340 12.42 -11.02 16.07
CA GLU A 340 12.29 -9.68 16.64
C GLU A 340 12.92 -8.61 15.74
N LEU A 341 14.09 -8.89 15.15
CA LEU A 341 14.73 -8.01 14.16
C LEU A 341 13.82 -7.77 12.96
N ASN A 342 13.28 -8.83 12.35
CA ASN A 342 12.37 -8.70 11.22
C ASN A 342 11.08 -7.98 11.61
N ARG A 343 10.54 -8.26 12.79
CA ARG A 343 9.38 -7.54 13.32
C ARG A 343 9.66 -6.04 13.43
N SER A 344 10.77 -5.67 14.05
CA SER A 344 11.19 -4.27 14.22
C SER A 344 11.40 -3.59 12.86
N LEU A 345 12.09 -4.23 11.91
CA LEU A 345 12.30 -3.70 10.58
C LEU A 345 11.01 -3.55 9.79
N LEU A 346 10.12 -4.55 9.81
CA LEU A 346 8.81 -4.49 9.16
C LEU A 346 7.97 -3.31 9.67
N TYR A 347 8.04 -3.06 10.98
CA TYR A 347 7.36 -1.93 11.59
C TYR A 347 7.85 -0.59 11.06
N TYR A 348 9.16 -0.42 10.98
CA TYR A 348 9.74 0.88 10.65
C TYR A 348 9.94 1.11 9.15
N THR A 349 10.20 0.04 8.38
CA THR A 349 10.57 0.15 6.95
C THR A 349 9.57 -0.52 6.02
N GLU A 350 8.54 -1.18 6.57
CA GLU A 350 7.61 -2.03 5.83
C GLU A 350 8.29 -3.20 5.10
N MET A 351 9.54 -3.51 5.45
CA MET A 351 10.37 -4.54 4.83
C MET A 351 11.05 -5.41 5.89
N ASN A 352 11.11 -6.73 5.67
CA ASN A 352 11.99 -7.59 6.46
C ASN A 352 13.46 -7.36 6.07
N PHE A 353 14.39 -7.92 6.84
CA PHE A 353 15.82 -7.74 6.65
C PHE A 353 16.27 -8.02 5.20
N ASN A 354 15.89 -9.16 4.64
CA ASN A 354 16.30 -9.54 3.30
C ASN A 354 15.68 -8.63 2.22
N THR A 355 14.45 -8.24 2.40
CA THR A 355 13.75 -7.32 1.47
C THR A 355 14.39 -5.94 1.51
N LEU A 356 14.65 -5.40 2.70
CA LEU A 356 15.29 -4.11 2.90
C LEU A 356 16.72 -4.09 2.33
N LEU A 357 17.52 -5.11 2.63
CA LEU A 357 18.88 -5.23 2.10
C LEU A 357 18.88 -5.27 0.56
N ASN A 358 18.02 -6.10 -0.03
CA ASN A 358 17.91 -6.17 -1.49
C ASN A 358 17.39 -4.86 -2.08
N TYR A 359 16.44 -4.19 -1.45
CA TYR A 359 15.94 -2.87 -1.86
C TYR A 359 17.07 -1.83 -1.91
N ILE A 360 17.89 -1.75 -0.85
CA ILE A 360 19.04 -0.85 -0.79
C ILE A 360 20.05 -1.17 -1.91
N ARG A 361 20.40 -2.45 -2.09
CA ARG A 361 21.30 -2.91 -3.13
C ARG A 361 20.83 -2.57 -4.54
N ILE A 362 19.55 -2.81 -4.83
CA ILE A 362 18.96 -2.52 -6.15
C ILE A 362 18.88 -1.02 -6.41
N ASN A 363 18.60 -0.21 -5.39
CA ASN A 363 18.63 1.26 -5.53
C ASN A 363 20.03 1.73 -5.90
N LYS A 364 21.08 1.23 -5.21
CA LYS A 364 22.47 1.56 -5.52
C LYS A 364 22.91 1.05 -6.88
N ALA A 365 22.49 -0.16 -7.27
CA ALA A 365 22.74 -0.69 -8.61
C ALA A 365 22.05 0.16 -9.69
N SER A 366 20.82 0.61 -9.46
CA SER A 366 20.11 1.49 -10.40
C SER A 366 20.86 2.82 -10.60
N GLU A 367 21.36 3.42 -9.52
CA GLU A 367 22.19 4.62 -9.58
C GLU A 367 23.47 4.38 -10.40
N MET A 368 24.17 3.26 -10.17
CA MET A 368 25.41 2.89 -10.89
C MET A 368 25.15 2.58 -12.37
N LEU A 369 24.03 1.96 -12.71
CA LEU A 369 23.63 1.70 -14.09
C LEU A 369 23.46 2.97 -14.92
N ILE A 370 23.06 4.07 -14.27
CA ILE A 370 22.86 5.39 -14.90
C ILE A 370 24.17 6.18 -14.96
N THR A 371 24.97 6.13 -13.89
CA THR A 371 26.10 7.04 -13.68
C THR A 371 27.44 6.45 -14.11
N SER A 372 27.51 5.18 -14.46
CA SER A 372 28.75 4.50 -14.79
C SER A 372 28.64 3.61 -16.04
N ALA A 373 29.79 3.32 -16.65
CA ALA A 373 29.95 2.36 -17.75
C ALA A 373 30.30 0.94 -17.27
N TYR A 374 30.23 0.64 -15.98
CA TYR A 374 30.54 -0.69 -15.44
C TYR A 374 29.64 -1.75 -16.04
N SER A 375 30.16 -2.97 -16.19
CA SER A 375 29.36 -4.10 -16.62
C SER A 375 28.28 -4.43 -15.58
N ILE A 376 27.20 -5.06 -16.03
CA ILE A 376 26.12 -5.50 -15.10
C ILE A 376 26.68 -6.48 -14.06
N LEU A 377 27.66 -7.30 -14.43
CA LEU A 377 28.34 -8.20 -13.51
C LEU A 377 29.11 -7.42 -12.45
N ASP A 378 29.91 -6.43 -12.84
CA ASP A 378 30.71 -5.62 -11.90
C ASP A 378 29.80 -4.86 -10.94
N ILE A 379 28.70 -4.29 -11.44
CA ILE A 379 27.70 -3.63 -10.60
C ILE A 379 27.08 -4.62 -9.61
N SER A 380 26.71 -5.82 -10.06
CA SER A 380 26.12 -6.83 -9.17
C SER A 380 27.04 -7.20 -8.01
N VAL A 381 28.32 -7.35 -8.28
CA VAL A 381 29.34 -7.64 -7.26
C VAL A 381 29.56 -6.43 -6.34
N SER A 382 29.67 -5.22 -6.90
CA SER A 382 29.93 -4.00 -6.12
C SER A 382 28.78 -3.63 -5.17
N VAL A 383 27.57 -4.11 -5.43
CA VAL A 383 26.43 -3.92 -4.51
C VAL A 383 26.17 -5.15 -3.63
N GLY A 384 27.10 -6.09 -3.55
CA GLY A 384 27.11 -7.20 -2.58
C GLY A 384 26.34 -8.46 -3.01
N TYR A 385 26.13 -8.69 -4.31
CA TYR A 385 25.59 -9.97 -4.77
C TYR A 385 26.72 -10.92 -5.18
N SER A 386 26.74 -12.11 -4.60
CA SER A 386 27.64 -13.21 -4.99
C SER A 386 27.18 -13.93 -6.26
N ASN A 387 25.94 -13.72 -6.70
CA ASN A 387 25.36 -14.42 -7.85
C ASN A 387 24.54 -13.45 -8.72
N ILE A 388 24.95 -13.30 -9.97
CA ILE A 388 24.29 -12.43 -10.95
C ILE A 388 22.84 -12.85 -11.26
N LYS A 389 22.51 -14.15 -11.16
CA LYS A 389 21.12 -14.62 -11.38
C LYS A 389 20.21 -14.08 -10.27
N THR A 390 20.67 -14.13 -9.02
CA THR A 390 19.95 -13.58 -7.87
C THR A 390 19.82 -12.06 -7.99
N PHE A 391 20.86 -11.37 -8.44
CA PHE A 391 20.82 -9.95 -8.73
C PHE A 391 19.75 -9.62 -9.78
N ASN A 392 19.78 -10.26 -10.94
CA ASN A 392 18.82 -10.00 -12.02
C ASN A 392 17.39 -10.27 -11.59
N LEU A 393 17.14 -11.33 -10.80
CA LEU A 393 15.83 -11.66 -10.27
C LEU A 393 15.30 -10.58 -9.32
N ASN A 394 16.15 -10.12 -8.39
CA ASN A 394 15.78 -9.03 -7.48
C ASN A 394 15.63 -7.70 -8.23
N PHE A 395 16.50 -7.41 -9.19
CA PHE A 395 16.39 -6.20 -9.99
C PHE A 395 15.06 -6.17 -10.74
N TYR A 396 14.69 -7.27 -11.39
CA TYR A 396 13.39 -7.39 -12.05
C TYR A 396 12.23 -7.25 -11.07
N LYS A 397 12.34 -7.87 -9.88
CA LYS A 397 11.32 -7.77 -8.82
C LYS A 397 11.06 -6.32 -8.38
N PHE A 398 12.11 -5.51 -8.24
CA PHE A 398 11.99 -4.13 -7.75
C PHE A 398 11.82 -3.07 -8.84
N ARG A 399 12.20 -3.37 -10.09
CA ARG A 399 12.16 -2.40 -11.21
C ARG A 399 11.20 -2.79 -12.34
N GLY A 400 10.70 -4.02 -12.34
CA GLY A 400 9.80 -4.52 -13.41
C GLY A 400 10.51 -4.79 -14.75
N MET A 401 11.83 -4.64 -14.81
CA MET A 401 12.65 -4.86 -16.00
C MET A 401 14.04 -5.37 -15.64
N THR A 402 14.78 -5.86 -16.62
CA THR A 402 16.16 -6.32 -16.42
C THR A 402 17.12 -5.13 -16.27
N PRO A 403 18.30 -5.33 -15.65
CA PRO A 403 19.32 -4.28 -15.54
C PRO A 403 19.74 -3.69 -16.91
N SER A 404 19.80 -4.53 -17.95
CA SER A 404 20.12 -4.09 -19.32
C SER A 404 19.05 -3.18 -19.88
N GLU A 405 17.79 -3.62 -19.82
CA GLU A 405 16.63 -2.82 -20.26
C GLU A 405 16.55 -1.49 -19.49
N TYR A 406 16.87 -1.51 -18.20
CA TYR A 406 16.90 -0.31 -17.37
C TYR A 406 17.95 0.70 -17.85
N ARG A 407 19.18 0.22 -18.11
CA ARG A 407 20.26 1.06 -18.67
C ARG A 407 19.90 1.62 -20.03
N ASP A 408 19.39 0.78 -20.92
CA ASP A 408 19.04 1.15 -22.31
C ASP A 408 17.89 2.16 -22.33
N SER A 409 16.89 2.01 -21.47
CA SER A 409 15.73 2.91 -21.38
C SER A 409 16.14 4.36 -21.07
N ILE A 410 17.18 4.53 -20.24
CA ILE A 410 17.69 5.86 -19.84
C ILE A 410 18.60 6.45 -20.93
N THR A 411 19.41 5.62 -21.56
CA THR A 411 20.28 6.05 -22.68
C THR A 411 19.44 6.55 -23.86
N PHE A 412 18.33 5.90 -24.19
CA PHE A 412 17.40 6.35 -25.23
C PHE A 412 16.78 7.72 -24.92
N GLN A 413 16.43 7.98 -23.67
CA GLN A 413 15.86 9.27 -23.26
C GLN A 413 16.87 10.44 -23.36
N SER A 414 18.16 10.17 -23.13
CA SER A 414 19.21 11.18 -23.27
C SER A 414 19.47 11.56 -24.73
N ILE A 415 19.37 10.61 -25.67
CA ILE A 415 19.55 10.83 -27.11
C ILE A 415 18.37 11.64 -27.67
N ASP A 416 17.13 11.29 -27.33
CA ASP A 416 15.92 12.02 -27.80
C ASP A 416 15.86 13.48 -27.26
N ARG A 417 16.42 13.72 -26.07
CA ARG A 417 16.56 15.07 -25.53
C ARG A 417 17.66 15.88 -26.21
N SER A 418 18.74 15.25 -26.67
CA SER A 418 19.83 15.94 -27.41
C SER A 418 19.39 16.29 -28.82
N GLU A 419 18.68 15.41 -29.53
CA GLU A 419 18.19 15.69 -30.89
C GLU A 419 17.11 16.80 -30.95
N LYS A 420 16.26 16.91 -29.90
CA LYS A 420 15.29 18.01 -29.80
C LYS A 420 15.91 19.36 -29.48
N LYS A 421 17.14 19.40 -28.96
CA LYS A 421 17.90 20.63 -28.68
C LYS A 421 18.59 21.20 -29.92
N TYR A 422 18.84 20.38 -30.94
CA TYR A 422 19.48 20.80 -32.20
C TYR A 422 18.49 21.11 -33.35
N LYS A 423 17.18 20.98 -33.10
CA LYS A 423 16.10 21.28 -34.07
C LYS A 423 15.30 22.54 -33.72
N LYS A 424 15.88 23.44 -32.92
CA LYS A 424 15.32 24.80 -32.68
C LYS A 424 16.24 25.86 -33.20
#